data_fbc9938b2c71640ea5c9767a691fbcf4
#
_entry.id   fbc9938b2c71640ea5c9767a691fbcf4
#
_cell.length_a   1.000
_cell.length_b   1.000
_cell.length_c   1.000
_cell.angle_alpha   90.00
_cell.angle_beta   90.00
_cell.angle_gamma   90.00
#
_symmetry.space_group_name_H-M   'P 1'
#
loop_
_entity.id
_entity.type
_entity.pdbx_description
1 polymer ?
#
loop_
_entity_poly.entity_id
_entity_poly.type
_entity_poly.pdbx_seq_one_letter_code
_entity_poly.pdbx_strand_id
1 'polypeptide(L)'
;LTRRTSTRDPLGPLEFCLTIHPLLKKLKSDLRIGFLDDLTLGGYDGVVACDVDLIEVEAAALGLKLNKSKCELVCKNNRSTTHVAFNGFRSTTTSEMRLLGAPIMPGDEVSKALIEKTEELGRAVSRLSLLQTLDALTLLRFSLSIPKLMYILRTSDCQSNPALTDFDDTLRSGLSTIMNVELKGDQWLQASLPVRDGGLGIRSAVMLAPSAFLASAAGTTELQARILPPTTSVIPDESVKLSLECWTRLMSRGTGIPPVP
;
A
#
# COMPACT_ATOMS: atom_id res chain seq x y z
N LEU A 1 -2.72 9.23 22.33
CA LEU A 1 -3.01 8.82 23.72
C LEU A 1 -1.77 8.95 24.58
N THR A 2 -1.76 9.85 25.54
CA THR A 2 -0.75 9.85 26.58
C THR A 2 -1.21 9.02 27.79
N ARG A 3 -1.66 7.83 27.57
CA ARG A 3 -1.43 6.69 28.45
C ARG A 3 -0.53 5.76 27.67
N ARG A 4 0.71 5.61 28.09
CA ARG A 4 1.60 4.54 27.68
C ARG A 4 0.95 3.20 28.06
N THR A 5 -0.04 2.76 27.27
CA THR A 5 -0.27 1.35 27.16
C THR A 5 1.04 0.81 26.62
N SER A 6 1.62 -0.12 27.34
CA SER A 6 2.90 -0.72 26.99
C SER A 6 2.85 -1.11 25.51
N THR A 7 3.63 -0.46 24.65
CA THR A 7 3.76 -0.77 23.22
C THR A 7 4.23 -2.21 22.95
N ARG A 8 4.33 -3.01 24.01
CA ARG A 8 4.75 -4.42 24.03
C ARG A 8 3.62 -5.38 24.43
N ASP A 9 2.41 -4.88 24.72
CA ASP A 9 1.28 -5.75 25.02
C ASP A 9 0.67 -6.26 23.70
N PRO A 10 0.67 -7.56 23.45
CA PRO A 10 0.06 -8.16 22.24
C PRO A 10 -1.45 -7.88 22.13
N LEU A 11 -2.13 -7.62 23.23
CA LEU A 11 -3.57 -7.32 23.27
C LEU A 11 -3.89 -5.84 23.09
N GLY A 12 -2.90 -4.95 23.20
CA GLY A 12 -3.08 -3.50 23.12
C GLY A 12 -3.88 -3.04 21.90
N PRO A 13 -3.59 -3.52 20.67
CA PRO A 13 -4.37 -3.17 19.48
C PRO A 13 -5.84 -3.60 19.58
N LEU A 14 -6.12 -4.78 20.13
CA LEU A 14 -7.48 -5.28 20.32
C LEU A 14 -8.24 -4.44 21.35
N GLU A 15 -7.64 -4.16 22.49
CA GLU A 15 -8.22 -3.34 23.55
C GLU A 15 -8.54 -1.93 23.05
N PHE A 16 -7.63 -1.34 22.27
CA PHE A 16 -7.86 -0.05 21.64
C PHE A 16 -9.07 -0.10 20.71
N CYS A 17 -9.13 -1.07 19.78
CA CYS A 17 -10.24 -1.21 18.86
C CYS A 17 -11.57 -1.41 19.58
N LEU A 18 -11.62 -2.22 20.65
CA LEU A 18 -12.82 -2.42 21.44
C LEU A 18 -13.25 -1.13 22.18
N THR A 19 -12.29 -0.32 22.62
CA THR A 19 -12.55 0.94 23.33
C THR A 19 -13.16 1.99 22.39
N ILE A 20 -12.69 2.10 21.14
CA ILE A 20 -13.22 3.09 20.17
C ILE A 20 -14.45 2.60 19.41
N HIS A 21 -14.72 1.29 19.38
CA HIS A 21 -15.83 0.72 18.60
C HIS A 21 -17.22 1.31 18.91
N PRO A 22 -17.60 1.58 20.19
CA PRO A 22 -18.87 2.24 20.48
C PRO A 22 -18.99 3.64 19.87
N LEU A 23 -17.88 4.40 19.82
CA LEU A 23 -17.83 5.70 19.16
C LEU A 23 -18.03 5.55 17.65
N LEU A 24 -17.33 4.63 16.99
CA LEU A 24 -17.47 4.40 15.55
C LEU A 24 -18.89 4.03 15.13
N LYS A 25 -19.64 3.32 15.99
CA LYS A 25 -21.04 2.99 15.75
C LYS A 25 -21.99 4.18 15.77
N LYS A 26 -21.63 5.28 16.44
CA LYS A 26 -22.45 6.49 16.51
C LYS A 26 -22.31 7.38 15.26
N LEU A 27 -21.25 7.21 14.49
CA LEU A 27 -20.98 8.01 13.30
C LEU A 27 -22.02 7.76 12.21
N LYS A 28 -22.33 8.79 11.43
CA LYS A 28 -23.36 8.80 10.39
C LYS A 28 -22.83 8.95 8.97
N SER A 29 -21.54 9.21 8.81
CA SER A 29 -20.88 9.27 7.49
C SER A 29 -21.13 7.99 6.70
N ASP A 30 -21.29 8.10 5.38
CA ASP A 30 -21.56 6.94 4.51
C ASP A 30 -20.40 5.93 4.55
N LEU A 31 -19.17 6.41 4.52
CA LEU A 31 -17.96 5.61 4.70
C LEU A 31 -17.37 5.86 6.09
N ARG A 32 -17.11 4.78 6.83
CA ARG A 32 -16.53 4.80 8.19
C ARG A 32 -15.57 3.64 8.34
N ILE A 33 -14.30 3.90 8.15
CA ILE A 33 -13.25 2.88 8.25
C ILE A 33 -12.30 3.29 9.36
N GLY A 34 -12.17 2.43 10.37
CA GLY A 34 -11.17 2.56 11.43
C GLY A 34 -10.10 1.49 11.29
N PHE A 35 -8.86 1.90 11.32
CA PHE A 35 -7.70 1.01 11.44
C PHE A 35 -6.79 1.51 12.56
N LEU A 36 -6.93 0.90 13.73
CA LEU A 36 -6.30 1.37 14.97
C LEU A 36 -6.68 2.84 15.25
N ASP A 37 -5.68 3.71 15.33
CA ASP A 37 -5.83 5.16 15.57
C ASP A 37 -6.15 5.98 14.31
N ASP A 38 -6.04 5.37 13.13
CA ASP A 38 -6.41 6.01 11.87
C ASP A 38 -7.90 5.79 11.56
N LEU A 39 -8.62 6.89 11.32
CA LEU A 39 -10.03 6.90 10.99
C LEU A 39 -10.26 7.63 9.66
N THR A 40 -10.93 6.95 8.73
CA THR A 40 -11.33 7.53 7.44
C THR A 40 -12.84 7.66 7.39
N LEU A 41 -13.32 8.86 7.13
CA LEU A 41 -14.72 9.20 6.95
C LEU A 41 -14.95 9.69 5.51
N GLY A 42 -16.10 9.35 4.95
CA GLY A 42 -16.51 9.82 3.64
C GLY A 42 -18.01 9.98 3.55
N GLY A 43 -18.45 11.00 2.80
CA GLY A 43 -19.85 11.33 2.62
C GLY A 43 -20.06 12.82 2.37
N TYR A 44 -21.27 13.31 2.63
CA TYR A 44 -21.57 14.74 2.57
C TYR A 44 -20.79 15.51 3.63
N ASP A 45 -20.24 16.65 3.26
CA ASP A 45 -19.36 17.47 4.10
C ASP A 45 -20.00 17.86 5.44
N GLY A 46 -21.29 18.23 5.46
CA GLY A 46 -22.01 18.52 6.70
C GLY A 46 -22.16 17.33 7.64
N VAL A 47 -22.36 16.10 7.10
CA VAL A 47 -22.44 14.89 7.90
C VAL A 47 -21.09 14.52 8.47
N VAL A 48 -20.04 14.59 7.64
CA VAL A 48 -18.66 14.33 8.07
C VAL A 48 -18.21 15.36 9.11
N ALA A 49 -18.58 16.65 8.96
CA ALA A 49 -18.29 17.69 9.94
C ALA A 49 -18.93 17.38 11.32
N CYS A 50 -20.21 16.99 11.34
CA CYS A 50 -20.90 16.58 12.58
C CYS A 50 -20.21 15.36 13.23
N ASP A 51 -19.75 14.40 12.43
CA ASP A 51 -19.04 13.23 12.93
C ASP A 51 -17.66 13.60 13.50
N VAL A 52 -16.95 14.54 12.89
CA VAL A 52 -15.68 15.06 13.43
C VAL A 52 -15.89 15.74 14.77
N ASP A 53 -16.92 16.59 14.91
CA ASP A 53 -17.26 17.22 16.18
C ASP A 53 -17.64 16.17 17.26
N LEU A 54 -18.41 15.15 16.89
CA LEU A 54 -18.75 14.05 17.79
C LEU A 54 -17.49 13.28 18.23
N ILE A 55 -16.57 13.00 17.31
CA ILE A 55 -15.30 12.33 17.61
C ILE A 55 -14.50 13.16 18.61
N GLU A 56 -14.41 14.48 18.44
CA GLU A 56 -13.67 15.33 19.39
C GLU A 56 -14.21 15.24 20.81
N VAL A 57 -15.54 15.27 20.96
CA VAL A 57 -16.20 15.22 22.27
C VAL A 57 -16.07 13.83 22.91
N GLU A 58 -16.42 12.78 22.17
CA GLU A 58 -16.44 11.41 22.72
C GLU A 58 -15.03 10.85 22.93
N ALA A 59 -14.09 11.18 22.04
CA ALA A 59 -12.70 10.77 22.22
C ALA A 59 -12.07 11.42 23.44
N ALA A 60 -12.40 12.69 23.73
CA ALA A 60 -11.92 13.37 24.94
C ALA A 60 -12.37 12.65 26.22
N ALA A 61 -13.59 12.11 26.25
CA ALA A 61 -14.09 11.30 27.37
C ALA A 61 -13.28 9.99 27.56
N LEU A 62 -12.69 9.47 26.48
CA LEU A 62 -11.82 8.30 26.50
C LEU A 62 -10.34 8.66 26.75
N GLY A 63 -10.02 9.93 26.99
CA GLY A 63 -8.66 10.42 27.11
C GLY A 63 -7.87 10.50 25.80
N LEU A 64 -8.57 10.47 24.66
CA LEU A 64 -8.03 10.60 23.32
C LEU A 64 -8.12 12.05 22.84
N LYS A 65 -7.19 12.46 22.00
CA LYS A 65 -7.21 13.78 21.38
C LYS A 65 -7.02 13.64 19.88
N LEU A 66 -7.94 14.24 19.10
CA LEU A 66 -7.79 14.34 17.66
C LEU A 66 -6.62 15.26 17.30
N ASN A 67 -5.68 14.76 16.49
CA ASN A 67 -4.57 15.57 16.00
C ASN A 67 -4.91 16.20 14.65
N LYS A 68 -5.58 17.37 14.70
CA LYS A 68 -6.05 18.08 13.50
C LYS A 68 -4.95 18.37 12.48
N SER A 69 -3.72 18.64 12.92
CA SER A 69 -2.61 18.93 12.01
C SER A 69 -2.13 17.72 11.18
N LYS A 70 -2.51 16.50 11.60
CA LYS A 70 -2.26 15.25 10.85
C LYS A 70 -3.48 14.79 10.05
N CYS A 71 -4.65 15.41 10.28
CA CYS A 71 -5.84 15.09 9.53
C CYS A 71 -5.77 15.69 8.13
N GLU A 72 -6.18 14.91 7.14
CA GLU A 72 -6.27 15.33 5.75
C GLU A 72 -7.72 15.44 5.32
N LEU A 73 -8.02 16.47 4.54
CA LEU A 73 -9.33 16.71 3.97
C LEU A 73 -9.22 16.66 2.45
N VAL A 74 -9.96 15.72 1.84
CA VAL A 74 -10.05 15.59 0.39
C VAL A 74 -11.47 15.91 -0.05
N CYS A 75 -11.63 16.91 -0.89
CA CYS A 75 -12.92 17.32 -1.43
C CYS A 75 -13.03 16.93 -2.91
N LYS A 76 -14.18 16.36 -3.30
CA LYS A 76 -14.47 16.06 -4.70
C LYS A 76 -14.46 17.37 -5.53
N ASN A 77 -13.83 17.35 -6.69
CA ASN A 77 -13.71 18.49 -7.60
C ASN A 77 -12.99 19.71 -7.02
N ASN A 78 -12.06 19.49 -6.07
CA ASN A 78 -11.28 20.55 -5.43
C ASN A 78 -12.15 21.69 -4.83
N ARG A 79 -13.40 21.39 -4.43
CA ARG A 79 -14.24 22.35 -3.72
C ARG A 79 -13.70 22.52 -2.30
N SER A 80 -13.58 23.76 -1.85
CA SER A 80 -13.29 24.04 -0.45
C SER A 80 -14.58 23.94 0.37
N THR A 81 -14.52 23.30 1.52
CA THR A 81 -15.58 23.36 2.53
C THR A 81 -15.22 24.39 3.60
N THR A 82 -16.22 25.09 4.13
CA THR A 82 -16.05 26.15 5.13
C THR A 82 -16.47 25.72 6.54
N HIS A 83 -16.70 24.41 6.75
CA HIS A 83 -17.09 23.92 8.06
C HIS A 83 -15.97 24.07 9.09
N VAL A 84 -16.29 24.65 10.25
CA VAL A 84 -15.36 24.93 11.35
C VAL A 84 -14.72 23.64 11.89
N ALA A 85 -15.42 22.51 11.83
CA ALA A 85 -14.91 21.20 12.26
C ALA A 85 -13.59 20.83 11.58
N PHE A 86 -13.39 21.26 10.33
CA PHE A 86 -12.17 20.96 9.55
C PHE A 86 -11.04 21.98 9.72
N ASN A 87 -11.22 22.97 10.61
CA ASN A 87 -10.16 23.94 10.89
C ASN A 87 -8.92 23.23 11.40
N GLY A 88 -7.78 23.49 10.76
CA GLY A 88 -6.50 22.85 11.09
C GLY A 88 -6.22 21.54 10.34
N PHE A 89 -7.15 21.06 9.51
CA PHE A 89 -6.90 19.95 8.60
C PHE A 89 -6.07 20.40 7.41
N ARG A 90 -5.23 19.51 6.91
CA ARG A 90 -4.49 19.72 5.68
C ARG A 90 -5.39 19.43 4.47
N SER A 91 -5.58 20.40 3.60
CA SER A 91 -6.28 20.16 2.33
C SER A 91 -5.37 19.38 1.38
N THR A 92 -5.89 18.31 0.80
CA THR A 92 -5.18 17.41 -0.13
C THR A 92 -6.06 17.18 -1.35
N THR A 93 -5.46 17.07 -2.52
CA THR A 93 -6.19 16.80 -3.76
C THR A 93 -6.52 15.30 -3.87
N THR A 94 -7.52 14.96 -4.70
CA THR A 94 -7.89 13.55 -4.94
C THR A 94 -6.71 12.73 -5.50
N SER A 95 -5.87 13.35 -6.34
CA SER A 95 -4.71 12.69 -6.94
C SER A 95 -3.58 12.41 -5.95
N GLU A 96 -3.48 13.19 -4.88
CA GLU A 96 -2.47 13.03 -3.82
C GLU A 96 -2.95 12.15 -2.65
N MET A 97 -4.20 11.70 -2.72
CA MET A 97 -4.83 10.96 -1.63
C MET A 97 -4.10 9.64 -1.35
N ARG A 98 -3.73 9.45 -0.09
CA ARG A 98 -3.15 8.21 0.42
C ARG A 98 -4.02 7.62 1.52
N LEU A 99 -4.16 6.30 1.56
CA LEU A 99 -4.82 5.59 2.66
C LEU A 99 -3.85 4.58 3.26
N LEU A 100 -3.63 4.67 4.56
CA LEU A 100 -2.65 3.85 5.28
C LEU A 100 -1.27 3.83 4.60
N GLY A 101 -0.86 4.96 4.04
CA GLY A 101 0.42 5.13 3.35
C GLY A 101 0.46 4.69 1.88
N ALA A 102 -0.61 4.06 1.37
CA ALA A 102 -0.71 3.68 -0.04
C ALA A 102 -1.40 4.77 -0.87
N PRO A 103 -0.88 5.14 -2.06
CA PRO A 103 -1.61 5.94 -3.03
C PRO A 103 -2.87 5.20 -3.49
N ILE A 104 -4.02 5.90 -3.49
CA ILE A 104 -5.31 5.30 -3.89
C ILE A 104 -5.54 5.48 -5.40
N MET A 105 -5.20 6.66 -5.91
CA MET A 105 -5.43 6.98 -7.32
C MET A 105 -4.21 6.62 -8.17
N PRO A 106 -4.39 6.03 -9.36
CA PRO A 106 -3.28 5.83 -10.30
C PRO A 106 -2.72 7.19 -10.74
N GLY A 107 -1.41 7.24 -11.00
CA GLY A 107 -0.73 8.46 -11.48
C GLY A 107 0.56 8.79 -10.73
N ASP A 108 0.82 10.08 -10.57
CA ASP A 108 2.11 10.59 -10.08
C ASP A 108 2.47 10.13 -8.66
N GLU A 109 1.47 9.99 -7.77
CA GLU A 109 1.73 9.54 -6.40
C GLU A 109 2.18 8.08 -6.34
N VAL A 110 1.65 7.22 -7.23
CA VAL A 110 2.13 5.84 -7.36
C VAL A 110 3.57 5.86 -7.88
N SER A 111 3.86 6.67 -8.90
CA SER A 111 5.21 6.82 -9.45
C SER A 111 6.20 7.31 -8.39
N LYS A 112 5.84 8.33 -7.62
CA LYS A 112 6.68 8.83 -6.51
C LYS A 112 6.96 7.73 -5.47
N ALA A 113 5.92 6.99 -5.06
CA ALA A 113 6.08 5.92 -4.09
C ALA A 113 7.00 4.80 -4.60
N LEU A 114 6.92 4.45 -5.89
CA LEU A 114 7.82 3.47 -6.51
C LEU A 114 9.26 3.98 -6.62
N ILE A 115 9.45 5.25 -7.00
CA ILE A 115 10.77 5.90 -7.07
C ILE A 115 11.43 5.92 -5.68
N GLU A 116 10.68 6.31 -4.63
CA GLU A 116 11.18 6.27 -3.25
C GLU A 116 11.68 4.86 -2.87
N LYS A 117 10.95 3.80 -3.27
CA LYS A 117 11.36 2.41 -3.01
C LYS A 117 12.58 2.00 -3.83
N THR A 118 12.71 2.50 -5.05
CA THR A 118 13.91 2.28 -5.88
C THR A 118 15.14 2.92 -5.26
N GLU A 119 15.02 4.14 -4.74
CA GLU A 119 16.11 4.81 -4.03
C GLU A 119 16.49 4.09 -2.71
N GLU A 120 15.47 3.60 -1.95
CA GLU A 120 15.71 2.77 -0.76
C GLU A 120 16.49 1.50 -1.13
N LEU A 121 16.14 0.85 -2.24
CA LEU A 121 16.83 -0.32 -2.75
C LEU A 121 18.29 0.01 -3.13
N GLY A 122 18.51 1.11 -3.85
CA GLY A 122 19.86 1.55 -4.23
C GLY A 122 20.78 1.76 -3.00
N ARG A 123 20.25 2.44 -1.97
CA ARG A 123 20.97 2.61 -0.70
C ARG A 123 21.23 1.27 0.01
N ALA A 124 20.28 0.35 -0.05
CA ALA A 124 20.43 -0.98 0.54
C ALA A 124 21.50 -1.79 -0.18
N VAL A 125 21.49 -1.82 -1.50
CA VAL A 125 22.50 -2.52 -2.33
C VAL A 125 23.90 -2.02 -2.02
N SER A 126 24.10 -0.71 -1.92
CA SER A 126 25.42 -0.13 -1.58
C SER A 126 25.94 -0.61 -0.22
N ARG A 127 25.06 -0.94 0.72
CA ARG A 127 25.44 -1.50 2.02
C ARG A 127 25.64 -3.02 1.96
N LEU A 128 24.82 -3.71 1.17
CA LEU A 128 24.90 -5.16 0.99
C LEU A 128 26.21 -5.58 0.32
N SER A 129 26.76 -4.75 -0.58
CA SER A 129 28.04 -5.01 -1.24
C SER A 129 29.23 -5.11 -0.27
N LEU A 130 29.06 -4.66 0.98
CA LEU A 130 30.07 -4.77 2.03
C LEU A 130 29.98 -6.09 2.83
N LEU A 131 28.94 -6.88 2.61
CA LEU A 131 28.69 -8.14 3.31
C LEU A 131 29.19 -9.33 2.49
N GLN A 132 29.28 -10.49 3.13
CA GLN A 132 29.50 -11.75 2.42
C GLN A 132 28.33 -12.03 1.46
N THR A 133 28.63 -12.58 0.28
CA THR A 133 27.65 -12.80 -0.79
C THR A 133 26.39 -13.53 -0.35
N LEU A 134 26.50 -14.60 0.45
CA LEU A 134 25.34 -15.37 0.91
C LEU A 134 24.43 -14.57 1.85
N ASP A 135 25.01 -13.79 2.75
CA ASP A 135 24.27 -12.94 3.68
C ASP A 135 23.59 -11.80 2.92
N ALA A 136 24.31 -11.15 2.01
CA ALA A 136 23.80 -10.11 1.16
C ALA A 136 22.62 -10.61 0.29
N LEU A 137 22.75 -11.79 -0.31
CA LEU A 137 21.72 -12.42 -1.13
C LEU A 137 20.47 -12.76 -0.29
N THR A 138 20.66 -13.28 0.91
CA THR A 138 19.58 -13.62 1.83
C THR A 138 18.80 -12.37 2.22
N LEU A 139 19.47 -11.30 2.61
CA LEU A 139 18.85 -10.04 2.97
C LEU A 139 18.15 -9.38 1.76
N LEU A 140 18.78 -9.39 0.60
CA LEU A 140 18.19 -8.86 -0.63
C LEU A 140 16.88 -9.58 -0.94
N ARG A 141 16.92 -10.92 -0.96
CA ARG A 141 15.77 -11.76 -1.30
C ARG A 141 14.61 -11.62 -0.32
N PHE A 142 14.87 -11.73 0.98
CA PHE A 142 13.81 -11.89 1.98
C PHE A 142 13.36 -10.58 2.63
N SER A 143 14.12 -9.48 2.46
CA SER A 143 13.82 -8.25 3.20
C SER A 143 13.88 -6.97 2.36
N LEU A 144 14.81 -6.84 1.42
CA LEU A 144 15.16 -5.54 0.86
C LEU A 144 14.73 -5.33 -0.60
N SER A 145 14.34 -6.38 -1.32
CA SER A 145 13.82 -6.29 -2.70
C SER A 145 12.29 -6.22 -2.71
N ILE A 146 11.65 -7.14 -3.41
CA ILE A 146 10.19 -7.25 -3.53
C ILE A 146 9.42 -7.17 -2.20
N PRO A 147 9.89 -7.72 -1.06
CA PRO A 147 9.16 -7.55 0.19
C PRO A 147 8.89 -6.09 0.57
N LYS A 148 9.82 -5.17 0.26
CA LYS A 148 9.64 -3.73 0.49
C LYS A 148 8.63 -3.08 -0.46
N LEU A 149 8.47 -3.64 -1.65
CA LEU A 149 7.57 -3.13 -2.67
C LEU A 149 6.16 -3.75 -2.59
N MET A 150 6.06 -4.94 -2.00
CA MET A 150 4.85 -5.78 -2.00
C MET A 150 3.59 -5.05 -1.56
N TYR A 151 3.69 -4.16 -0.57
CA TYR A 151 2.56 -3.40 -0.09
C TYR A 151 1.96 -2.53 -1.21
N ILE A 152 2.80 -1.76 -1.92
CA ILE A 152 2.37 -0.90 -3.03
C ILE A 152 1.82 -1.76 -4.18
N LEU A 153 2.49 -2.86 -4.53
CA LEU A 153 2.04 -3.77 -5.60
C LEU A 153 0.64 -4.37 -5.34
N ARG A 154 0.27 -4.55 -4.07
CA ARG A 154 -1.02 -5.12 -3.67
C ARG A 154 -2.13 -4.09 -3.51
N THR A 155 -1.78 -2.84 -3.24
CA THR A 155 -2.75 -1.80 -2.86
C THR A 155 -2.96 -0.74 -3.92
N SER A 156 -2.05 -0.63 -4.89
CA SER A 156 -2.09 0.43 -5.91
C SER A 156 -1.96 -0.16 -7.31
N ASP A 157 -2.68 0.44 -8.26
CA ASP A 157 -2.58 0.10 -9.67
C ASP A 157 -1.26 0.64 -10.24
N CYS A 158 -0.28 -0.24 -10.39
CA CYS A 158 1.07 0.11 -10.82
C CYS A 158 1.62 -0.73 -11.99
N GLN A 159 0.85 -1.70 -12.53
CA GLN A 159 1.33 -2.68 -13.52
C GLN A 159 1.92 -2.10 -14.80
N SER A 160 1.55 -0.89 -15.20
CA SER A 160 2.08 -0.22 -16.40
C SER A 160 3.02 0.94 -16.06
N ASN A 161 3.43 1.08 -14.79
CA ASN A 161 4.26 2.19 -14.37
C ASN A 161 5.74 1.94 -14.72
N PRO A 162 6.40 2.85 -15.44
CA PRO A 162 7.81 2.68 -15.84
C PRO A 162 8.76 2.58 -14.65
N ALA A 163 8.44 3.15 -13.50
CA ALA A 163 9.26 3.05 -12.30
C ALA A 163 9.43 1.60 -11.78
N LEU A 164 8.57 0.66 -12.20
CA LEU A 164 8.79 -0.77 -11.93
C LEU A 164 9.99 -1.32 -12.70
N THR A 165 10.21 -0.85 -13.92
CA THR A 165 11.38 -1.21 -14.71
C THR A 165 12.65 -0.65 -14.08
N ASP A 166 12.63 0.60 -13.64
CA ASP A 166 13.75 1.23 -12.94
C ASP A 166 14.09 0.47 -11.64
N PHE A 167 13.07 -0.02 -10.94
CA PHE A 167 13.27 -0.86 -9.76
C PHE A 167 13.94 -2.19 -10.13
N ASP A 168 13.49 -2.87 -11.17
CA ASP A 168 14.06 -4.14 -11.64
C ASP A 168 15.49 -3.96 -12.14
N ASP A 169 15.81 -2.86 -12.82
CA ASP A 169 17.15 -2.53 -13.28
C ASP A 169 18.09 -2.25 -12.10
N THR A 170 17.62 -1.54 -11.08
CA THR A 170 18.36 -1.31 -9.84
C THR A 170 18.60 -2.64 -9.11
N LEU A 171 17.59 -3.51 -9.05
CA LEU A 171 17.69 -4.81 -8.42
C LEU A 171 18.67 -5.73 -9.16
N ARG A 172 18.61 -5.76 -10.49
CA ARG A 172 19.52 -6.51 -11.35
C ARG A 172 20.97 -6.05 -11.19
N SER A 173 21.20 -4.74 -11.24
CA SER A 173 22.51 -4.13 -11.03
C SER A 173 23.07 -4.45 -9.64
N GLY A 174 22.20 -4.35 -8.62
CA GLY A 174 22.57 -4.71 -7.25
C GLY A 174 22.95 -6.17 -7.08
N LEU A 175 22.16 -7.07 -7.69
CA LEU A 175 22.47 -8.50 -7.69
C LEU A 175 23.80 -8.79 -8.40
N SER A 176 24.05 -8.14 -9.56
CA SER A 176 25.30 -8.26 -10.29
C SER A 176 26.50 -7.84 -9.43
N THR A 177 26.36 -6.74 -8.68
CA THR A 177 27.41 -6.25 -7.76
C THR A 177 27.67 -7.22 -6.62
N ILE A 178 26.62 -7.73 -5.97
CA ILE A 178 26.73 -8.67 -4.83
C ILE A 178 27.39 -9.99 -5.27
N MET A 179 27.04 -10.48 -6.46
CA MET A 179 27.56 -11.74 -6.98
C MET A 179 28.89 -11.60 -7.74
N ASN A 180 29.34 -10.36 -7.98
CA ASN A 180 30.50 -10.04 -8.82
C ASN A 180 30.40 -10.70 -10.20
N VAL A 181 29.23 -10.63 -10.84
CA VAL A 181 28.92 -11.23 -12.15
C VAL A 181 28.08 -10.25 -12.96
N GLU A 182 28.36 -10.07 -14.21
CA GLU A 182 27.47 -9.36 -15.14
C GLU A 182 26.29 -10.26 -15.52
N LEU A 183 25.07 -9.86 -15.16
CA LEU A 183 23.86 -10.60 -15.48
C LEU A 183 23.30 -10.16 -16.83
N LYS A 184 23.39 -11.02 -17.84
CA LYS A 184 22.71 -10.86 -19.14
C LYS A 184 21.21 -11.13 -19.02
N GLY A 185 20.44 -10.85 -20.08
CA GLY A 185 18.99 -11.00 -20.08
C GLY A 185 18.50 -12.37 -19.59
N ASP A 186 19.04 -13.44 -20.18
CA ASP A 186 18.64 -14.82 -19.83
C ASP A 186 19.04 -15.19 -18.40
N GLN A 187 20.19 -14.71 -17.94
CA GLN A 187 20.66 -14.94 -16.58
C GLN A 187 19.83 -14.18 -15.55
N TRP A 188 19.38 -12.96 -15.88
CA TRP A 188 18.45 -12.23 -15.06
C TRP A 188 17.10 -12.96 -14.96
N LEU A 189 16.58 -13.43 -16.10
CA LEU A 189 15.34 -14.20 -16.12
C LEU A 189 15.46 -15.45 -15.24
N GLN A 190 16.58 -16.21 -15.38
CA GLN A 190 16.83 -17.38 -14.53
C GLN A 190 16.95 -16.99 -13.05
N ALA A 191 17.69 -15.94 -12.70
CA ALA A 191 17.82 -15.46 -11.32
C ALA A 191 16.48 -15.08 -10.68
N SER A 192 15.53 -14.63 -11.49
CA SER A 192 14.19 -14.24 -11.04
C SER A 192 13.25 -15.43 -10.77
N LEU A 193 13.57 -16.62 -11.27
CA LEU A 193 12.78 -17.82 -11.02
C LEU A 193 12.83 -18.24 -9.54
N PRO A 194 11.81 -18.95 -9.06
CA PRO A 194 11.84 -19.61 -7.76
C PRO A 194 13.04 -20.55 -7.64
N VAL A 195 13.53 -20.76 -6.42
CA VAL A 195 14.66 -21.69 -6.17
C VAL A 195 14.34 -23.12 -6.60
N ARG A 196 13.10 -23.56 -6.42
CA ARG A 196 12.65 -24.89 -6.86
C ARG A 196 12.79 -25.09 -8.38
N ASP A 197 12.78 -23.98 -9.14
CA ASP A 197 12.83 -23.97 -10.60
C ASP A 197 14.25 -23.56 -11.11
N GLY A 198 15.25 -23.64 -10.24
CA GLY A 198 16.66 -23.36 -10.56
C GLY A 198 17.04 -21.89 -10.55
N GLY A 199 16.20 -21.01 -10.00
CA GLY A 199 16.47 -19.59 -9.85
C GLY A 199 17.05 -19.21 -8.48
N LEU A 200 17.28 -17.93 -8.27
CA LEU A 200 17.71 -17.35 -6.99
C LEU A 200 16.53 -16.84 -6.16
N GLY A 201 15.32 -16.79 -6.73
CA GLY A 201 14.12 -16.26 -6.08
C GLY A 201 14.13 -14.73 -5.95
N ILE A 202 14.93 -14.02 -6.73
CA ILE A 202 14.96 -12.55 -6.82
C ILE A 202 13.92 -12.12 -7.85
N ARG A 203 12.68 -11.95 -7.44
CA ARG A 203 11.54 -11.75 -8.35
C ARG A 203 11.58 -10.38 -9.02
N SER A 204 11.12 -10.32 -10.29
CA SER A 204 10.88 -9.07 -11.02
C SER A 204 9.62 -8.38 -10.52
N ALA A 205 9.69 -7.08 -10.27
CA ALA A 205 8.54 -6.26 -9.89
C ALA A 205 7.55 -6.11 -11.04
N VAL A 206 8.04 -5.92 -12.26
CA VAL A 206 7.21 -5.81 -13.48
C VAL A 206 6.37 -7.07 -13.68
N MET A 207 6.98 -8.25 -13.50
CA MET A 207 6.27 -9.52 -13.69
C MET A 207 5.27 -9.82 -12.56
N LEU A 208 5.57 -9.35 -11.35
CA LEU A 208 4.77 -9.65 -10.17
C LEU A 208 3.60 -8.70 -9.96
N ALA A 209 3.71 -7.44 -10.40
CA ALA A 209 2.73 -6.39 -10.13
C ALA A 209 1.29 -6.78 -10.48
N PRO A 210 0.97 -7.27 -11.70
CA PRO A 210 -0.42 -7.59 -12.04
C PRO A 210 -1.00 -8.70 -11.15
N SER A 211 -0.24 -9.76 -10.92
CA SER A 211 -0.72 -10.90 -10.11
C SER A 211 -0.86 -10.54 -8.63
N ALA A 212 0.02 -9.71 -8.08
CA ALA A 212 -0.06 -9.24 -6.70
C ALA A 212 -1.31 -8.37 -6.47
N PHE A 213 -1.62 -7.46 -7.40
CA PHE A 213 -2.81 -6.63 -7.35
C PHE A 213 -4.08 -7.46 -7.48
N LEU A 214 -4.17 -8.34 -8.49
CA LEU A 214 -5.31 -9.23 -8.71
C LEU A 214 -5.60 -10.14 -7.52
N ALA A 215 -4.56 -10.75 -6.94
CA ALA A 215 -4.72 -11.60 -5.76
C ALA A 215 -5.24 -10.81 -4.55
N SER A 216 -4.79 -9.56 -4.37
CA SER A 216 -5.29 -8.67 -3.33
C SER A 216 -6.74 -8.29 -3.56
N ALA A 217 -7.10 -7.88 -4.78
CA ALA A 217 -8.47 -7.51 -5.15
C ALA A 217 -9.43 -8.68 -4.91
N ALA A 218 -9.10 -9.86 -5.43
CA ALA A 218 -9.92 -11.06 -5.26
C ALA A 218 -10.04 -11.47 -3.78
N GLY A 219 -8.94 -11.42 -3.02
CA GLY A 219 -8.93 -11.82 -1.61
C GLY A 219 -9.66 -10.86 -0.67
N THR A 220 -9.99 -9.64 -1.11
CA THR A 220 -10.67 -8.63 -0.29
C THR A 220 -12.16 -8.44 -0.63
N THR A 221 -12.69 -9.12 -1.62
CA THR A 221 -14.07 -8.93 -2.12
C THR A 221 -15.12 -9.09 -1.01
N GLU A 222 -15.02 -10.14 -0.21
CA GLU A 222 -15.95 -10.37 0.90
C GLU A 222 -15.84 -9.27 1.97
N LEU A 223 -14.63 -8.84 2.30
CA LEU A 223 -14.38 -7.77 3.27
C LEU A 223 -14.94 -6.44 2.75
N GLN A 224 -14.74 -6.12 1.48
CA GLN A 224 -15.31 -4.93 0.84
C GLN A 224 -16.83 -4.92 0.95
N ALA A 225 -17.52 -6.03 0.65
CA ALA A 225 -18.96 -6.15 0.77
C ALA A 225 -19.48 -5.93 2.21
N ARG A 226 -18.67 -6.20 3.23
CA ARG A 226 -19.00 -5.98 4.64
C ARG A 226 -18.74 -4.55 5.13
N ILE A 227 -17.79 -3.86 4.53
CA ILE A 227 -17.37 -2.50 4.93
C ILE A 227 -18.14 -1.42 4.18
N LEU A 228 -18.39 -1.64 2.89
CA LEU A 228 -19.04 -0.66 2.04
C LEU A 228 -20.57 -0.60 2.33
N PRO A 229 -21.19 0.59 2.21
CA PRO A 229 -22.63 0.72 2.33
C PRO A 229 -23.34 -0.19 1.32
N PRO A 230 -24.50 -0.81 1.70
CA PRO A 230 -25.25 -1.69 0.80
C PRO A 230 -25.74 -1.01 -0.50
N THR A 231 -25.83 0.31 -0.47
CA THR A 231 -26.22 1.15 -1.62
C THR A 231 -25.06 1.44 -2.59
N THR A 232 -23.84 1.05 -2.22
CA THR A 232 -22.68 1.25 -3.09
C THR A 232 -22.73 0.23 -4.22
N SER A 233 -23.05 0.68 -5.44
CA SER A 233 -22.88 -0.16 -6.62
C SER A 233 -21.38 -0.47 -6.77
N VAL A 234 -21.03 -1.74 -6.77
CA VAL A 234 -19.68 -2.18 -7.11
C VAL A 234 -19.49 -1.87 -8.59
N ILE A 235 -18.93 -0.70 -8.87
CA ILE A 235 -18.48 -0.37 -10.24
C ILE A 235 -17.32 -1.33 -10.54
N PRO A 236 -17.33 -2.02 -11.69
CA PRO A 236 -16.20 -2.84 -12.09
C PRO A 236 -14.93 -1.99 -12.01
N ASP A 237 -13.97 -2.41 -11.20
CA ASP A 237 -12.72 -1.68 -11.04
C ASP A 237 -11.91 -1.81 -12.34
N GLU A 238 -11.77 -0.70 -13.06
CA GLU A 238 -11.01 -0.65 -14.31
C GLU A 238 -9.55 -1.07 -14.11
N SER A 239 -8.99 -0.79 -12.94
CA SER A 239 -7.64 -1.22 -12.57
C SER A 239 -7.52 -2.75 -12.49
N VAL A 240 -8.56 -3.43 -11.98
CA VAL A 240 -8.61 -4.90 -11.94
C VAL A 240 -8.66 -5.47 -13.36
N LYS A 241 -9.47 -4.88 -14.22
CA LYS A 241 -9.59 -5.29 -15.62
C LYS A 241 -8.28 -5.11 -16.38
N LEU A 242 -7.65 -3.95 -16.28
CA LEU A 242 -6.35 -3.66 -16.88
C LEU A 242 -5.26 -4.60 -16.36
N SER A 243 -5.26 -4.89 -15.06
CA SER A 243 -4.33 -5.84 -14.46
C SER A 243 -4.52 -7.25 -15.00
N LEU A 244 -5.77 -7.69 -15.20
CA LEU A 244 -6.08 -8.99 -15.78
C LEU A 244 -5.61 -9.10 -17.24
N GLU A 245 -5.82 -8.06 -18.04
CA GLU A 245 -5.33 -7.99 -19.42
C GLU A 245 -3.79 -8.04 -19.46
N CYS A 246 -3.11 -7.27 -18.58
CA CYS A 246 -1.67 -7.27 -18.48
C CYS A 246 -1.15 -8.66 -18.08
N TRP A 247 -1.73 -9.27 -17.05
CA TRP A 247 -1.36 -10.62 -16.59
C TRP A 247 -1.55 -11.67 -17.70
N THR A 248 -2.69 -11.66 -18.40
CA THR A 248 -2.97 -12.57 -19.50
C THR A 248 -1.96 -12.42 -20.64
N ARG A 249 -1.57 -11.16 -20.96
CA ARG A 249 -0.55 -10.88 -21.98
C ARG A 249 0.84 -11.41 -21.58
N LEU A 250 1.22 -11.29 -20.31
CA LEU A 250 2.47 -11.83 -19.79
C LEU A 250 2.49 -13.36 -19.89
N MET A 251 1.38 -14.01 -19.54
CA MET A 251 1.26 -15.47 -19.59
C MET A 251 1.25 -16.01 -21.02
N SER A 252 0.58 -15.33 -21.96
CA SER A 252 0.50 -15.77 -23.36
C SER A 252 1.82 -15.62 -24.14
N ARG A 253 2.75 -14.80 -23.67
CA ARG A 253 4.09 -14.67 -24.28
C ARG A 253 5.04 -15.84 -23.98
N GLY A 254 4.57 -16.88 -23.35
CA GLY A 254 5.33 -18.11 -23.15
C GLY A 254 6.60 -17.93 -22.29
N THR A 255 6.56 -17.02 -21.33
CA THR A 255 7.72 -16.71 -20.46
C THR A 255 8.12 -17.87 -19.53
N GLY A 256 7.50 -19.06 -19.65
CA GLY A 256 7.85 -20.24 -18.90
C GLY A 256 7.75 -20.10 -17.37
N ILE A 257 7.19 -18.98 -16.89
CA ILE A 257 6.99 -18.73 -15.46
C ILE A 257 5.69 -19.46 -15.06
N PRO A 258 5.76 -20.53 -14.26
CA PRO A 258 4.56 -21.21 -13.81
C PRO A 258 3.69 -20.25 -13.01
N PRO A 259 2.34 -20.39 -13.06
CA PRO A 259 1.45 -19.59 -12.25
C PRO A 259 1.85 -19.74 -10.77
N VAL A 260 1.99 -18.59 -10.11
CA VAL A 260 2.23 -18.58 -8.67
C VAL A 260 0.94 -19.06 -8.00
N PRO A 261 0.98 -20.09 -7.12
CA PRO A 261 -0.20 -20.60 -6.45
C PRO A 261 -0.87 -19.58 -5.53
#